data_326c2a284a5533a4f85c537895c46bfe
#
_entry.id   326c2a284a5533a4f85c537895c46bfe
#
_cell.length_a   1.000
_cell.length_b   1.000
_cell.length_c   1.000
_cell.angle_alpha   90.00
_cell.angle_beta   90.00
_cell.angle_gamma   90.00
#
_symmetry.space_group_name_H-M   'P 1'
#
loop_
_entity.id
_entity.type
_entity.pdbx_description
1 polymer ?
#
loop_
_entity_poly.entity_id
_entity_poly.type
_entity_poly.pdbx_seq_one_letter_code
_entity_poly.pdbx_strand_id
1 'polypeptide(L)'
;MPTLKSYCKQISTKTLIVFCNDCVRTSEVFENSSFVVTTAFANLVSPKTGFDKDWLEYLIASESIQQIMIAGHCDCHVIEFLFEDHSNNPHWKEAQTLLNQLQVWLGRYSEMNEEDRVKFMVHYTSLQVQDLHCYLEKLGLAIQVKGIVIDENHRNSIKKIEFNYFPGFINFLN
;
A
#
# COMPACT_ATOMS: atom_id res chain seq x y z
N MET A 1 3.32 0.16 -20.51
CA MET A 1 3.29 0.69 -19.13
C MET A 1 4.71 0.80 -18.60
N PRO A 2 5.04 1.79 -17.73
CA PRO A 2 6.38 1.91 -17.19
C PRO A 2 6.69 0.73 -16.25
N THR A 3 7.94 0.30 -16.20
CA THR A 3 8.43 -0.64 -15.19
C THR A 3 8.71 0.10 -13.87
N LEU A 4 8.78 -0.62 -12.75
CA LEU A 4 9.12 -0.03 -11.44
C LEU A 4 10.43 0.76 -11.52
N LYS A 5 11.48 0.18 -12.11
CA LYS A 5 12.78 0.86 -12.28
C LYS A 5 12.69 2.15 -13.10
N SER A 6 11.95 2.14 -14.22
CA SER A 6 11.79 3.34 -15.05
C SER A 6 10.94 4.41 -14.38
N TYR A 7 9.97 4.01 -13.58
CA TYR A 7 9.12 4.92 -12.80
C TYR A 7 9.92 5.58 -11.68
N CYS A 8 10.66 4.80 -10.90
CA CYS A 8 11.49 5.31 -9.81
C CYS A 8 12.54 6.32 -10.28
N LYS A 9 13.11 6.14 -11.49
CA LYS A 9 14.06 7.09 -12.05
C LYS A 9 13.49 8.49 -12.32
N GLN A 10 12.18 8.61 -12.45
CA GLN A 10 11.51 9.91 -12.71
C GLN A 10 11.18 10.69 -11.43
N ILE A 11 11.36 10.06 -10.26
CA ILE A 11 11.05 10.67 -8.97
C ILE A 11 12.30 11.34 -8.43
N SER A 12 12.25 12.65 -8.27
CA SER A 12 13.30 13.47 -7.65
C SER A 12 12.98 13.90 -6.22
N THR A 13 11.73 13.73 -5.81
CA THR A 13 11.24 14.11 -4.47
C THR A 13 11.67 13.07 -3.44
N LYS A 14 12.11 13.50 -2.25
CA LYS A 14 12.44 12.58 -1.15
C LYS A 14 11.22 11.77 -0.76
N THR A 15 11.26 10.47 -1.06
CA THR A 15 10.10 9.59 -1.00
C THR A 15 10.34 8.39 -0.09
N LEU A 16 9.44 8.18 0.86
CA LEU A 16 9.34 6.94 1.61
C LEU A 16 8.52 5.94 0.79
N ILE A 17 9.12 4.81 0.41
CA ILE A 17 8.38 3.74 -0.26
C ILE A 17 8.12 2.62 0.73
N VAL A 18 6.86 2.22 0.83
CA VAL A 18 6.42 1.10 1.66
C VAL A 18 6.04 -0.07 0.78
N PHE A 19 6.75 -1.18 0.93
CA PHE A 19 6.47 -2.44 0.27
C PHE A 19 5.84 -3.45 1.22
N CYS A 20 5.16 -4.47 0.68
CA CYS A 20 4.86 -5.66 1.46
C CYS A 20 6.15 -6.40 1.83
N ASN A 21 6.18 -7.03 3.01
CA ASN A 21 7.31 -7.86 3.45
C ASN A 21 7.64 -9.01 2.48
N ASP A 22 6.66 -9.44 1.69
CA ASP A 22 6.79 -10.47 0.67
C ASP A 22 7.33 -9.94 -0.67
N CYS A 23 7.43 -8.62 -0.84
CA CYS A 23 7.88 -8.02 -2.10
C CYS A 23 9.40 -8.12 -2.25
N VAL A 24 9.86 -9.01 -3.14
CA VAL A 24 11.29 -9.29 -3.38
C VAL A 24 12.00 -8.16 -4.17
N ARG A 25 11.25 -7.18 -4.68
CA ARG A 25 11.76 -6.18 -5.66
C ARG A 25 12.27 -4.88 -5.05
N THR A 26 12.42 -4.85 -3.76
CA THR A 26 12.99 -3.68 -3.07
C THR A 26 14.35 -3.28 -3.64
N SER A 27 15.16 -4.23 -4.13
CA SER A 27 16.47 -3.99 -4.72
C SER A 27 16.44 -3.10 -5.98
N GLU A 28 15.34 -3.09 -6.73
CA GLU A 28 15.21 -2.25 -7.94
C GLU A 28 15.12 -0.75 -7.61
N VAL A 29 14.82 -0.41 -6.36
CA VAL A 29 14.58 0.96 -5.88
C VAL A 29 15.80 1.55 -5.19
N PHE A 30 16.69 0.72 -4.63
CA PHE A 30 17.85 1.17 -3.85
C PHE A 30 18.92 1.97 -4.62
N GLU A 31 18.87 1.96 -5.94
CA GLU A 31 19.83 2.73 -6.76
C GLU A 31 19.59 4.25 -6.73
N ASN A 32 18.48 4.71 -6.12
CA ASN A 32 18.13 6.14 -6.10
C ASN A 32 18.15 6.67 -4.66
N SER A 33 19.07 7.61 -4.38
CA SER A 33 19.24 8.26 -3.07
C SER A 33 18.04 9.10 -2.60
N SER A 34 17.08 9.37 -3.50
CA SER A 34 15.84 10.07 -3.15
C SER A 34 14.85 9.17 -2.39
N PHE A 35 15.12 7.87 -2.29
CA PHE A 35 14.23 6.94 -1.62
C PHE A 35 14.71 6.52 -0.24
N VAL A 36 13.76 6.44 0.67
CA VAL A 36 13.82 5.64 1.89
C VAL A 36 12.88 4.47 1.69
N VAL A 37 13.34 3.25 1.93
CA VAL A 37 12.55 2.04 1.71
C VAL A 37 12.25 1.38 3.03
N THR A 38 11.00 1.02 3.22
CA THR A 38 10.54 0.21 4.35
C THR A 38 9.58 -0.86 3.89
N THR A 39 9.32 -1.82 4.75
CA THR A 39 8.33 -2.85 4.50
C THR A 39 7.27 -2.84 5.61
N ALA A 40 6.06 -3.22 5.24
CA ALA A 40 4.96 -3.43 6.17
C ALA A 40 4.22 -4.73 5.83
N PHE A 41 3.72 -5.42 6.84
CA PHE A 41 2.93 -6.63 6.64
C PHE A 41 1.69 -6.32 5.81
N ALA A 42 1.52 -6.99 4.68
CA ALA A 42 0.45 -6.75 3.72
C ALA A 42 0.32 -5.27 3.28
N ASN A 43 1.40 -4.49 3.30
CA ASN A 43 1.37 -3.03 3.06
C ASN A 43 0.45 -2.24 4.01
N LEU A 44 0.15 -2.76 5.19
CA LEU A 44 -0.70 -2.09 6.15
C LEU A 44 0.03 -0.88 6.75
N VAL A 45 -0.30 0.30 6.24
CA VAL A 45 0.26 1.59 6.67
C VAL A 45 -0.75 2.44 7.44
N SER A 46 -1.97 1.94 7.60
CA SER A 46 -2.98 2.63 8.38
C SER A 46 -2.55 2.70 9.85
N PRO A 47 -2.59 3.88 10.47
CA PRO A 47 -2.33 4.03 11.90
C PRO A 47 -3.27 3.22 12.78
N LYS A 48 -4.39 2.76 12.23
CA LYS A 48 -5.35 1.88 12.91
C LYS A 48 -4.90 0.42 12.90
N THR A 49 -4.06 0.02 11.95
CA THR A 49 -3.69 -1.37 11.68
C THR A 49 -2.28 -1.76 12.15
N GLY A 50 -1.64 -0.93 12.97
CA GLY A 50 -0.39 -1.30 13.63
C GLY A 50 0.89 -0.80 12.96
N PHE A 51 0.81 0.08 11.98
CA PHE A 51 1.98 0.83 11.55
C PHE A 51 2.38 1.78 12.69
N ASP A 52 3.64 1.70 13.13
CA ASP A 52 4.14 2.50 14.24
C ASP A 52 4.11 4.00 13.85
N LYS A 53 3.21 4.75 14.50
CA LYS A 53 3.01 6.16 14.25
C LYS A 53 4.24 6.99 14.58
N ASP A 54 4.83 6.72 15.73
CA ASP A 54 5.96 7.46 16.26
C ASP A 54 7.16 7.26 15.35
N TRP A 55 7.32 6.02 14.84
CA TRP A 55 8.34 5.71 13.87
C TRP A 55 8.12 6.41 12.52
N LEU A 56 6.87 6.47 12.03
CA LEU A 56 6.54 7.17 10.79
C LEU A 56 6.82 8.68 10.91
N GLU A 57 6.38 9.30 11.99
CA GLU A 57 6.62 10.72 12.27
C GLU A 57 8.12 11.00 12.38
N TYR A 58 8.86 10.13 13.07
CA TYR A 58 10.32 10.20 13.16
C TYR A 58 10.97 10.15 11.78
N LEU A 59 10.60 9.19 10.92
CA LEU A 59 11.15 9.08 9.57
C LEU A 59 10.83 10.32 8.72
N ILE A 60 9.61 10.82 8.77
CA ILE A 60 9.22 12.01 8.03
C ILE A 60 10.12 13.19 8.42
N ALA A 61 10.35 13.39 9.70
CA ALA A 61 11.15 14.49 10.21
C ALA A 61 12.66 14.29 9.93
N SER A 62 13.22 13.11 10.26
CA SER A 62 14.67 12.85 10.16
C SER A 62 15.17 12.78 8.72
N GLU A 63 14.38 12.20 7.82
CA GLU A 63 14.73 12.00 6.42
C GLU A 63 14.19 13.10 5.49
N SER A 64 13.49 14.09 6.03
CA SER A 64 12.84 15.17 5.25
C SER A 64 11.92 14.62 4.15
N ILE A 65 11.12 13.63 4.48
CA ILE A 65 10.19 12.98 3.56
C ILE A 65 9.13 13.97 3.10
N GLN A 66 8.96 14.09 1.79
CA GLN A 66 7.96 14.96 1.15
C GLN A 66 6.83 14.16 0.50
N GLN A 67 7.08 12.87 0.23
CA GLN A 67 6.14 11.97 -0.39
C GLN A 67 6.21 10.60 0.24
N ILE A 68 5.05 9.96 0.42
CA ILE A 68 4.96 8.54 0.78
C ILE A 68 4.30 7.78 -0.35
N MET A 69 4.90 6.66 -0.73
CA MET A 69 4.39 5.80 -1.79
C MET A 69 4.13 4.40 -1.25
N ILE A 70 2.90 3.94 -1.36
CA ILE A 70 2.49 2.58 -0.98
C ILE A 70 2.53 1.71 -2.23
N ALA A 71 3.36 0.68 -2.22
CA ALA A 71 3.58 -0.19 -3.36
C ALA A 71 2.97 -1.58 -3.12
N GLY A 72 1.75 -1.80 -3.64
CA GLY A 72 1.12 -3.12 -3.67
C GLY A 72 1.61 -3.97 -4.84
N HIS A 73 1.51 -5.29 -4.74
CA HIS A 73 1.78 -6.22 -5.85
C HIS A 73 0.69 -7.28 -5.97
N CYS A 74 0.42 -7.74 -7.18
CA CYS A 74 -0.77 -8.54 -7.49
C CYS A 74 -0.70 -9.96 -6.92
N ASP A 75 0.49 -10.53 -6.76
CA ASP A 75 0.69 -11.90 -6.25
C ASP A 75 1.26 -11.89 -4.82
N CYS A 76 0.64 -11.11 -3.94
CA CYS A 76 1.05 -10.98 -2.55
C CYS A 76 0.62 -12.22 -1.74
N HIS A 77 1.55 -13.12 -1.42
CA HIS A 77 1.29 -14.30 -0.60
C HIS A 77 0.83 -13.94 0.83
N VAL A 78 1.24 -12.78 1.35
CA VAL A 78 0.76 -12.31 2.66
C VAL A 78 -0.73 -12.01 2.62
N ILE A 79 -1.22 -11.40 1.53
CA ILE A 79 -2.66 -11.14 1.36
C ILE A 79 -3.39 -12.48 1.15
N GLU A 80 -2.86 -13.37 0.33
CA GLU A 80 -3.42 -14.71 0.11
C GLU A 80 -3.52 -15.49 1.42
N PHE A 81 -2.45 -15.52 2.21
CA PHE A 81 -2.42 -16.13 3.54
C PHE A 81 -3.48 -15.54 4.49
N LEU A 82 -3.71 -14.23 4.47
CA LEU A 82 -4.72 -13.59 5.31
C LEU A 82 -6.16 -13.98 4.93
N PHE A 83 -6.40 -14.38 3.67
CA PHE A 83 -7.70 -14.88 3.22
C PHE A 83 -7.96 -16.35 3.58
N GLU A 84 -6.93 -17.14 3.93
CA GLU A 84 -7.02 -18.54 4.30
C GLU A 84 -7.41 -18.76 5.78
N ASP A 85 -8.37 -18.00 6.30
CA ASP A 85 -9.00 -18.16 7.61
C ASP A 85 -8.04 -18.38 8.81
N HIS A 86 -7.12 -17.45 8.99
CA HIS A 86 -6.30 -17.37 10.20
C HIS A 86 -6.92 -16.47 11.27
N SER A 87 -8.25 -16.43 11.33
CA SER A 87 -9.08 -15.51 12.11
C SER A 87 -8.81 -15.45 13.62
N ASN A 88 -8.06 -16.40 14.16
CA ASN A 88 -7.80 -16.51 15.59
C ASN A 88 -6.58 -15.73 16.09
N ASN A 89 -5.83 -15.05 15.22
CA ASN A 89 -4.68 -14.27 15.65
C ASN A 89 -5.10 -12.79 15.90
N PRO A 90 -5.06 -12.33 17.18
CA PRO A 90 -5.49 -10.97 17.52
C PRO A 90 -4.67 -9.87 16.83
N HIS A 91 -3.40 -10.13 16.49
CA HIS A 91 -2.55 -9.18 15.78
C HIS A 91 -2.96 -8.96 14.32
N TRP A 92 -3.73 -9.87 13.73
CA TRP A 92 -4.16 -9.78 12.33
C TRP A 92 -5.63 -9.41 12.17
N LYS A 93 -6.33 -9.22 13.29
CA LYS A 93 -7.77 -8.96 13.31
C LYS A 93 -8.18 -7.73 12.49
N GLU A 94 -7.40 -6.67 12.55
CA GLU A 94 -7.69 -5.44 11.82
C GLU A 94 -7.42 -5.60 10.32
N ALA A 95 -6.29 -6.25 9.97
CA ALA A 95 -5.99 -6.62 8.60
C ALA A 95 -7.09 -7.51 8.01
N GLN A 96 -7.49 -8.52 8.76
CA GLN A 96 -8.57 -9.44 8.39
C GLN A 96 -9.89 -8.69 8.20
N THR A 97 -10.21 -7.74 9.08
CA THR A 97 -11.44 -6.94 8.95
C THR A 97 -11.45 -6.14 7.66
N LEU A 98 -10.36 -5.48 7.31
CA LEU A 98 -10.23 -4.73 6.06
C LEU A 98 -10.36 -5.66 4.84
N LEU A 99 -9.67 -6.79 4.86
CA LEU A 99 -9.70 -7.76 3.77
C LEU A 99 -11.08 -8.39 3.61
N ASN A 100 -11.76 -8.72 4.71
CA ASN A 100 -13.12 -9.26 4.68
C ASN A 100 -14.11 -8.24 4.09
N GLN A 101 -13.96 -6.95 4.39
CA GLN A 101 -14.78 -5.91 3.75
C GLN A 101 -14.57 -5.87 2.24
N LEU A 102 -13.33 -5.94 1.78
CA LEU A 102 -13.02 -5.99 0.36
C LEU A 102 -13.53 -7.27 -0.30
N GLN A 103 -13.43 -8.40 0.38
CA GLN A 103 -13.93 -9.69 -0.11
C GLN A 103 -15.44 -9.68 -0.36
N VAL A 104 -16.23 -9.02 0.49
CA VAL A 104 -17.69 -8.88 0.29
C VAL A 104 -18.01 -8.18 -1.03
N TRP A 105 -17.16 -7.24 -1.46
CA TRP A 105 -17.41 -6.45 -2.68
C TRP A 105 -16.78 -7.06 -3.94
N LEU A 106 -15.64 -7.71 -3.80
CA LEU A 106 -14.81 -8.14 -4.93
C LEU A 106 -14.75 -9.66 -5.09
N GLY A 107 -15.30 -10.43 -4.14
CA GLY A 107 -15.21 -11.89 -4.13
C GLY A 107 -13.95 -12.41 -3.45
N ARG A 108 -13.77 -13.74 -3.42
CA ARG A 108 -12.63 -14.39 -2.77
C ARG A 108 -11.37 -14.23 -3.60
N TYR A 109 -10.31 -13.76 -3.00
CA TYR A 109 -9.03 -13.52 -3.68
C TYR A 109 -8.45 -14.79 -4.35
N SER A 110 -8.57 -15.94 -3.71
CA SER A 110 -8.13 -17.23 -4.26
C SER A 110 -8.89 -17.68 -5.52
N GLU A 111 -10.12 -17.19 -5.71
CA GLU A 111 -10.98 -17.51 -6.85
C GLU A 111 -10.87 -16.46 -7.99
N MET A 112 -10.13 -15.37 -7.75
CA MET A 112 -9.97 -14.28 -8.70
C MET A 112 -9.04 -14.68 -9.85
N ASN A 113 -9.43 -14.30 -11.05
CA ASN A 113 -8.52 -14.29 -12.19
C ASN A 113 -7.49 -13.13 -12.03
N GLU A 114 -6.50 -13.10 -12.91
CA GLU A 114 -5.41 -12.11 -12.86
C GLU A 114 -5.90 -10.66 -12.93
N GLU A 115 -6.87 -10.36 -13.79
CA GLU A 115 -7.44 -9.02 -13.95
C GLU A 115 -8.16 -8.57 -12.66
N ASP A 116 -8.88 -9.47 -12.02
CA ASP A 116 -9.62 -9.18 -10.79
C ASP A 116 -8.67 -9.04 -9.59
N ARG A 117 -7.57 -9.80 -9.53
CA ARG A 117 -6.49 -9.59 -8.54
C ARG A 117 -5.86 -8.20 -8.68
N VAL A 118 -5.64 -7.74 -9.91
CA VAL A 118 -5.15 -6.36 -10.13
C VAL A 118 -6.16 -5.34 -9.63
N LYS A 119 -7.46 -5.50 -9.93
CA LYS A 119 -8.52 -4.61 -9.44
C LYS A 119 -8.57 -4.61 -7.90
N PHE A 120 -8.51 -5.80 -7.30
CA PHE A 120 -8.46 -5.94 -5.85
C PHE A 120 -7.29 -5.16 -5.25
N MET A 121 -6.08 -5.35 -5.75
CA MET A 121 -4.90 -4.65 -5.25
C MET A 121 -4.98 -3.14 -5.44
N VAL A 122 -5.59 -2.67 -6.53
CA VAL A 122 -5.86 -1.24 -6.73
C VAL A 122 -6.78 -0.70 -5.65
N HIS A 123 -7.88 -1.38 -5.34
CA HIS A 123 -8.81 -0.95 -4.29
C HIS A 123 -8.16 -1.01 -2.91
N TYR A 124 -7.48 -2.12 -2.60
CA TYR A 124 -6.78 -2.31 -1.34
C TYR A 124 -5.75 -1.20 -1.09
N THR A 125 -4.89 -0.94 -2.09
CA THR A 125 -3.87 0.11 -1.98
C THR A 125 -4.50 1.51 -1.90
N SER A 126 -5.62 1.75 -2.61
CA SER A 126 -6.34 3.02 -2.55
C SER A 126 -6.87 3.32 -1.15
N LEU A 127 -7.39 2.32 -0.44
CA LEU A 127 -7.83 2.48 0.94
C LEU A 127 -6.67 2.84 1.88
N GLN A 128 -5.52 2.18 1.71
CA GLN A 128 -4.32 2.50 2.49
C GLN A 128 -3.84 3.93 2.24
N VAL A 129 -3.84 4.37 0.97
CA VAL A 129 -3.48 5.75 0.58
C VAL A 129 -4.42 6.75 1.24
N GLN A 130 -5.73 6.49 1.22
CA GLN A 130 -6.73 7.36 1.81
C GLN A 130 -6.58 7.47 3.32
N ASP A 131 -6.46 6.34 4.01
CA ASP A 131 -6.30 6.30 5.47
C ASP A 131 -5.05 7.06 5.93
N LEU A 132 -3.92 6.82 5.26
CA LEU A 132 -2.67 7.49 5.58
C LEU A 132 -2.74 8.98 5.28
N HIS A 133 -3.33 9.38 4.16
CA HIS A 133 -3.52 10.79 3.81
C HIS A 133 -4.35 11.51 4.87
N CYS A 134 -5.51 10.96 5.24
CA CYS A 134 -6.36 11.53 6.29
C CYS A 134 -5.65 11.62 7.66
N TYR A 135 -4.78 10.67 7.97
CA TYR A 135 -3.99 10.71 9.19
C TYR A 135 -2.98 11.88 9.17
N LEU A 136 -2.21 12.01 8.08
CA LEU A 136 -1.20 13.07 7.95
C LEU A 136 -1.83 14.46 7.91
N GLU A 137 -2.99 14.61 7.29
CA GLU A 137 -3.76 15.87 7.34
C GLU A 137 -4.16 16.25 8.77
N LYS A 138 -4.61 15.28 9.59
CA LYS A 138 -4.94 15.53 11.00
C LYS A 138 -3.74 15.97 11.84
N LEU A 139 -2.54 15.54 11.43
CA LEU A 139 -1.28 16.00 12.05
C LEU A 139 -0.80 17.34 11.51
N GLY A 140 -1.47 17.92 10.51
CA GLY A 140 -1.03 19.16 9.85
C GLY A 140 0.21 18.96 8.96
N LEU A 141 0.52 17.74 8.54
CA LEU A 141 1.68 17.42 7.72
C LEU A 141 1.30 17.47 6.22
N ALA A 142 1.94 18.36 5.47
CA ALA A 142 1.74 18.50 4.02
C ALA A 142 2.56 17.46 3.22
N ILE A 143 2.33 16.18 3.48
CA ILE A 143 3.00 15.06 2.82
C ILE A 143 2.11 14.51 1.71
N GLN A 144 2.65 14.37 0.51
CA GLN A 144 1.92 13.75 -0.58
C GLN A 144 1.88 12.22 -0.39
N VAL A 145 0.69 11.62 -0.41
CA VAL A 145 0.54 10.15 -0.38
C VAL A 145 0.10 9.64 -1.74
N LYS A 146 0.77 8.61 -2.25
CA LYS A 146 0.46 7.96 -3.54
C LYS A 146 0.45 6.46 -3.39
N GLY A 147 -0.28 5.79 -4.27
CA GLY A 147 -0.25 4.33 -4.42
C GLY A 147 0.28 3.92 -5.78
N ILE A 148 0.93 2.79 -5.83
CA ILE A 148 1.23 2.05 -7.06
C ILE A 148 0.87 0.59 -6.85
N VAL A 149 0.41 -0.07 -7.91
CA VAL A 149 0.27 -1.53 -7.95
C VAL A 149 1.20 -2.08 -9.01
N ILE A 150 2.03 -3.03 -8.60
CA ILE A 150 3.00 -3.72 -9.46
C ILE A 150 2.33 -5.00 -9.95
N ASP A 151 2.22 -5.12 -11.25
CA ASP A 151 1.74 -6.32 -11.92
C ASP A 151 2.95 -7.09 -12.44
N GLU A 152 3.30 -8.16 -11.74
CA GLU A 152 4.48 -8.96 -12.04
C GLU A 152 4.33 -9.78 -13.31
N ASN A 153 3.12 -10.22 -13.63
CA ASN A 153 2.82 -11.02 -14.81
C ASN A 153 2.94 -10.22 -16.12
N HIS A 154 2.71 -8.90 -16.03
CA HIS A 154 2.88 -7.98 -17.16
C HIS A 154 4.20 -7.19 -17.13
N ARG A 155 5.33 -7.88 -17.01
CA ARG A 155 6.70 -7.30 -17.04
C ARG A 155 6.92 -6.19 -16.02
N ASN A 156 6.39 -6.37 -14.80
CA ASN A 156 6.46 -5.35 -13.74
C ASN A 156 5.82 -4.02 -14.15
N SER A 157 4.74 -4.09 -14.90
CA SER A 157 3.97 -2.91 -15.23
C SER A 157 3.41 -2.26 -13.96
N ILE A 158 3.37 -0.94 -13.95
CA ILE A 158 2.86 -0.19 -12.81
C ILE A 158 1.53 0.44 -13.16
N LYS A 159 0.52 0.17 -12.34
CA LYS A 159 -0.70 0.97 -12.28
C LYS A 159 -0.52 2.03 -11.19
N LYS A 160 -0.55 3.30 -11.60
CA LYS A 160 -0.59 4.42 -10.66
C LYS A 160 -1.98 4.52 -10.07
N ILE A 161 -2.05 4.70 -8.77
CA ILE A 161 -3.27 5.05 -8.06
C ILE A 161 -3.19 6.56 -7.81
N GLU A 162 -3.95 7.32 -8.58
CA GLU A 162 -4.18 8.71 -8.27
C GLU A 162 -5.24 8.78 -7.18
N PHE A 163 -5.03 9.65 -6.19
CA PHE A 163 -6.01 9.89 -5.14
C PHE A 163 -7.26 10.54 -5.77
N ASN A 164 -8.19 9.71 -6.19
CA ASN A 164 -9.53 10.15 -6.55
C ASN A 164 -10.39 9.97 -5.30
N TYR A 165 -10.85 11.06 -4.75
CA TYR A 165 -11.82 11.08 -3.68
C TYR A 165 -13.07 10.29 -4.12
N PHE A 166 -13.26 9.09 -3.58
CA PHE A 166 -14.47 8.31 -3.76
C PHE A 166 -15.45 8.64 -2.62
N PRO A 167 -16.40 9.57 -2.81
CA PRO A 167 -17.31 10.00 -1.73
C PRO A 167 -18.19 8.88 -1.18
N GLY A 168 -18.26 7.73 -1.84
CA GLY A 168 -19.05 6.59 -1.42
C GLY A 168 -18.41 5.69 -0.36
N PHE A 169 -17.08 5.74 -0.17
CA PHE A 169 -16.38 4.85 0.75
C PHE A 169 -16.24 5.39 2.18
N ILE A 170 -16.43 6.69 2.41
CA ILE A 170 -16.28 7.32 3.74
C ILE A 170 -17.33 6.82 4.75
N ASN A 171 -18.48 6.36 4.30
CA ASN A 171 -19.57 5.92 5.18
C ASN A 171 -19.39 4.52 5.79
N PHE A 172 -18.34 3.79 5.44
CA PHE A 172 -18.11 2.42 5.92
C PHE A 172 -17.01 2.29 6.98
N LEU A 173 -16.29 3.39 7.28
CA LEU A 173 -15.19 3.40 8.27
C LEU A 173 -15.55 4.13 9.58
N ASN A 174 -16.83 4.56 9.77
CA ASN A 174 -17.33 5.18 11.02
C ASN A 174 -18.11 4.18 11.84
#